data_6c487c11858df656a72e8a577c64b5c4
#
_entry.id   6c487c11858df656a72e8a577c64b5c4
#
_cell.length_a   1.000
_cell.length_b   1.000
_cell.length_c   1.000
_cell.angle_alpha   90.00
_cell.angle_beta   90.00
_cell.angle_gamma   90.00
#
_symmetry.space_group_name_H-M   'P 1'
#
loop_
_entity.id
_entity.type
_entity.pdbx_description
1 polymer ?
#
loop_
_entity_poly.entity_id
_entity_poly.type
_entity_poly.pdbx_seq_one_letter_code
_entity_poly.pdbx_strand_id
1 'polypeptide(L)'
;MSPSGDVKARILDVAARLFMEQGFAATSVREIGERAGVGQSSLYHHVRSKGQLLFQLSHSFSSDLLERLTGMVASTPSPTEQLRGVVRVVLAVVESHQAEVTVFLREGHSLPEGPRQQIQKERDQVDAMVDRMISEGIAVGELRPDLDVRLTRMAILGMCNWTYQWFRPDGARSSSEIADYFANLLLCGLSNVDHPRVAIEPEPAETEETSPGM
;
A
#
# COMPACT_ATOMS: atom_id res chain seq x y z
N MET A 1 -5.89 24.81 -15.38
CA MET A 1 -6.70 23.78 -14.65
C MET A 1 -8.14 23.99 -15.06
N SER A 2 -8.80 22.93 -15.59
CA SER A 2 -10.21 23.03 -16.03
C SER A 2 -11.14 23.04 -14.81
N PRO A 3 -12.22 23.85 -14.80
CA PRO A 3 -13.20 23.90 -13.70
C PRO A 3 -13.82 22.56 -13.34
N SER A 4 -13.90 21.63 -14.31
CA SER A 4 -14.41 20.26 -14.11
C SER A 4 -13.46 19.37 -13.31
N GLY A 5 -12.14 19.56 -13.45
CA GLY A 5 -11.13 18.82 -12.69
C GLY A 5 -11.13 19.19 -11.19
N ASP A 6 -11.36 20.45 -10.89
CA ASP A 6 -11.47 20.96 -9.52
C ASP A 6 -12.70 20.40 -8.77
N VAL A 7 -13.84 20.28 -9.47
CA VAL A 7 -15.08 19.70 -8.88
C VAL A 7 -14.88 18.22 -8.57
N LYS A 8 -14.27 17.45 -9.47
CA LYS A 8 -14.02 16.02 -9.25
C LYS A 8 -13.04 15.78 -8.10
N ALA A 9 -11.96 16.54 -8.03
CA ALA A 9 -10.98 16.45 -6.95
C ALA A 9 -11.62 16.75 -5.59
N ARG A 10 -12.45 17.79 -5.52
CA ARG A 10 -13.20 18.16 -4.31
C ARG A 10 -14.19 17.08 -3.86
N ILE A 11 -14.89 16.42 -4.82
CA ILE A 11 -15.78 15.29 -4.51
C ILE A 11 -14.99 14.12 -3.91
N LEU A 12 -13.83 13.78 -4.49
CA LEU A 12 -12.97 12.68 -4.02
C LEU A 12 -12.40 12.97 -2.63
N ASP A 13 -11.92 14.19 -2.37
CA ASP A 13 -11.41 14.60 -1.07
C ASP A 13 -12.49 14.53 0.03
N VAL A 14 -13.70 14.98 -0.26
CA VAL A 14 -14.83 14.86 0.68
C VAL A 14 -15.22 13.39 0.87
N ALA A 15 -15.24 12.59 -0.20
CA ALA A 15 -15.55 11.16 -0.11
C ALA A 15 -14.53 10.42 0.77
N ALA A 16 -13.23 10.68 0.59
CA ALA A 16 -12.17 10.09 1.39
C ALA A 16 -12.35 10.40 2.88
N ARG A 17 -12.59 11.68 3.23
CA ARG A 17 -12.85 12.10 4.62
C ARG A 17 -14.07 11.41 5.21
N LEU A 18 -15.19 11.38 4.51
CA LEU A 18 -16.41 10.73 4.99
C LEU A 18 -16.26 9.23 5.18
N PHE A 19 -15.60 8.56 4.22
CA PHE A 19 -15.32 7.12 4.35
C PHE A 19 -14.39 6.83 5.53
N MET A 20 -13.43 7.70 5.81
CA MET A 20 -12.54 7.57 6.96
C MET A 20 -13.25 7.83 8.29
N GLU A 21 -14.12 8.84 8.37
CA GLU A 21 -14.81 9.28 9.59
C GLU A 21 -15.93 8.33 10.02
N GLN A 22 -16.82 7.96 9.10
CA GLN A 22 -18.04 7.21 9.40
C GLN A 22 -18.15 5.85 8.68
N GLY A 23 -17.15 5.51 7.85
CA GLY A 23 -17.10 4.28 7.09
C GLY A 23 -17.84 4.33 5.75
N PHE A 24 -17.46 3.41 4.85
CA PHE A 24 -18.04 3.32 3.51
C PHE A 24 -19.54 3.03 3.55
N ALA A 25 -19.99 2.10 4.40
CA ALA A 25 -21.39 1.68 4.46
C ALA A 25 -22.33 2.84 4.82
N ALA A 26 -21.99 3.64 5.83
CA ALA A 26 -22.81 4.73 6.35
C ALA A 26 -22.83 5.99 5.47
N THR A 27 -21.86 6.16 4.57
CA THR A 27 -21.74 7.33 3.70
C THR A 27 -22.66 7.20 2.47
N SER A 28 -23.35 8.27 2.10
CA SER A 28 -24.14 8.34 0.87
C SER A 28 -23.52 9.26 -0.18
N VAL A 29 -23.77 8.98 -1.49
CA VAL A 29 -23.33 9.86 -2.59
C VAL A 29 -23.95 11.25 -2.46
N ARG A 30 -25.20 11.33 -1.99
CA ARG A 30 -25.88 12.61 -1.75
C ARG A 30 -25.17 13.45 -0.70
N GLU A 31 -24.83 12.86 0.42
CA GLU A 31 -24.09 13.55 1.51
C GLU A 31 -22.73 14.05 1.03
N ILE A 32 -22.00 13.23 0.22
CA ILE A 32 -20.75 13.65 -0.40
C ILE A 32 -20.96 14.91 -1.25
N GLY A 33 -22.02 14.95 -2.07
CA GLY A 33 -22.34 16.11 -2.90
C GLY A 33 -22.66 17.36 -2.08
N GLU A 34 -23.48 17.21 -1.05
CA GLU A 34 -23.84 18.29 -0.13
C GLU A 34 -22.61 18.88 0.57
N ARG A 35 -21.74 18.04 1.12
CA ARG A 35 -20.51 18.48 1.78
C ARG A 35 -19.45 19.03 0.80
N ALA A 36 -19.44 18.55 -0.43
CA ALA A 36 -18.57 19.09 -1.47
C ALA A 36 -19.07 20.42 -2.08
N GLY A 37 -20.26 20.87 -1.70
CA GLY A 37 -20.88 22.06 -2.28
C GLY A 37 -21.19 21.89 -3.77
N VAL A 38 -21.56 20.68 -4.20
CA VAL A 38 -21.83 20.34 -5.60
C VAL A 38 -23.32 20.06 -5.78
N GLY A 39 -23.94 20.78 -6.72
CA GLY A 39 -25.33 20.57 -7.04
C GLY A 39 -25.60 19.16 -7.56
N GLN A 40 -26.78 18.60 -7.27
CA GLN A 40 -27.15 17.20 -7.51
C GLN A 40 -26.93 16.77 -8.97
N SER A 41 -27.32 17.59 -9.96
CA SER A 41 -27.10 17.31 -11.38
C SER A 41 -25.60 17.20 -11.72
N SER A 42 -24.78 18.11 -11.21
CA SER A 42 -23.34 18.10 -11.42
C SER A 42 -22.69 16.91 -10.71
N LEU A 43 -23.13 16.55 -9.52
CA LEU A 43 -22.64 15.39 -8.79
C LEU A 43 -22.79 14.08 -9.60
N TYR A 44 -24.01 13.81 -10.10
CA TYR A 44 -24.27 12.60 -10.88
C TYR A 44 -23.65 12.61 -12.28
N HIS A 45 -23.20 13.76 -12.76
CA HIS A 45 -22.34 13.83 -13.95
C HIS A 45 -20.94 13.29 -13.68
N HIS A 46 -20.40 13.49 -12.47
CA HIS A 46 -19.05 13.06 -12.09
C HIS A 46 -19.01 11.70 -11.37
N VAL A 47 -20.12 11.29 -10.73
CA VAL A 47 -20.17 10.11 -9.85
C VAL A 47 -21.32 9.20 -10.23
N ARG A 48 -21.01 8.01 -10.72
CA ARG A 48 -22.01 6.98 -11.05
C ARG A 48 -22.45 6.16 -9.85
N SER A 49 -21.52 5.92 -8.91
CA SER A 49 -21.80 5.13 -7.71
C SER A 49 -20.79 5.40 -6.60
N LYS A 50 -21.13 5.06 -5.36
CA LYS A 50 -20.24 5.07 -4.22
C LYS A 50 -19.03 4.14 -4.40
N GLY A 51 -19.23 2.96 -5.00
CA GLY A 51 -18.17 2.02 -5.33
C GLY A 51 -17.17 2.57 -6.35
N GLN A 52 -17.62 3.42 -7.29
CA GLN A 52 -16.71 4.11 -8.21
C GLN A 52 -15.79 5.11 -7.48
N LEU A 53 -16.32 5.84 -6.50
CA LEU A 53 -15.50 6.75 -5.68
C LEU A 53 -14.47 5.97 -4.87
N LEU A 54 -14.87 4.88 -4.23
CA LEU A 54 -13.94 4.00 -3.50
C LEU A 54 -12.84 3.47 -4.43
N PHE A 55 -13.19 3.02 -5.63
CA PHE A 55 -12.22 2.59 -6.63
C PHE A 55 -11.27 3.71 -7.03
N GLN A 56 -11.77 4.90 -7.33
CA GLN A 56 -10.93 6.03 -7.73
C GLN A 56 -9.93 6.43 -6.63
N LEU A 57 -10.36 6.43 -5.37
CA LEU A 57 -9.49 6.68 -4.23
C LEU A 57 -8.42 5.59 -4.11
N SER A 58 -8.82 4.32 -4.18
CA SER A 58 -7.90 3.19 -4.09
C SER A 58 -6.88 3.16 -5.24
N HIS A 59 -7.33 3.44 -6.45
CA HIS A 59 -6.49 3.46 -7.65
C HIS A 59 -5.53 4.65 -7.66
N SER A 60 -5.94 5.80 -7.15
CA SER A 60 -5.10 7.01 -7.12
C SER A 60 -3.80 6.77 -6.38
N PHE A 61 -3.86 6.23 -5.16
CA PHE A 61 -2.64 6.00 -4.38
C PHE A 61 -1.87 4.77 -4.85
N SER A 62 -2.54 3.68 -5.29
CA SER A 62 -1.84 2.47 -5.73
C SER A 62 -1.07 2.68 -7.04
N SER A 63 -1.63 3.47 -7.96
CA SER A 63 -0.93 3.86 -9.20
C SER A 63 0.24 4.81 -8.93
N ASP A 64 0.09 5.79 -8.03
CA ASP A 64 1.19 6.67 -7.61
C ASP A 64 2.33 5.88 -6.95
N LEU A 65 1.99 4.94 -6.06
CA LEU A 65 2.97 4.05 -5.45
C LEU A 65 3.75 3.24 -6.51
N LEU A 66 3.04 2.61 -7.43
CA LEU A 66 3.66 1.79 -8.49
C LEU A 66 4.55 2.63 -9.42
N GLU A 67 4.11 3.83 -9.80
CA GLU A 67 4.88 4.75 -10.64
C GLU A 67 6.17 5.19 -9.94
N ARG A 68 6.08 5.63 -8.68
CA ARG A 68 7.26 6.03 -7.89
C ARG A 68 8.24 4.89 -7.68
N LEU A 69 7.76 3.68 -7.36
CA LEU A 69 8.61 2.51 -7.20
C LEU A 69 9.31 2.15 -8.51
N THR A 70 8.60 2.18 -9.63
CA THR A 70 9.17 1.92 -10.96
C THR A 70 10.27 2.92 -11.31
N GLY A 71 10.03 4.20 -11.08
CA GLY A 71 11.03 5.26 -11.30
C GLY A 71 12.26 5.11 -10.39
N MET A 72 12.05 4.77 -9.12
CA MET A 72 13.11 4.54 -8.14
C MET A 72 14.01 3.36 -8.55
N VAL A 73 13.41 2.22 -8.93
CA VAL A 73 14.16 1.03 -9.38
C VAL A 73 15.02 1.34 -10.60
N ALA A 74 14.48 2.07 -11.59
CA ALA A 74 15.21 2.42 -12.81
C ALA A 74 16.46 3.29 -12.54
N SER A 75 16.49 4.02 -11.43
CA SER A 75 17.58 4.94 -11.05
C SER A 75 18.54 4.39 -9.99
N THR A 76 18.25 3.22 -9.41
CA THR A 76 18.97 2.68 -8.26
C THR A 76 19.49 1.27 -8.56
N PRO A 77 20.80 1.07 -8.77
CA PRO A 77 21.34 -0.23 -9.17
C PRO A 77 21.47 -1.26 -8.04
N SER A 78 21.69 -0.82 -6.78
CA SER A 78 21.90 -1.74 -5.65
C SER A 78 20.56 -2.24 -5.10
N PRO A 79 20.34 -3.57 -4.99
CA PRO A 79 19.15 -4.16 -4.37
C PRO A 79 18.91 -3.65 -2.94
N THR A 80 19.94 -3.50 -2.13
CA THR A 80 19.83 -2.97 -0.77
C THR A 80 19.33 -1.52 -0.75
N GLU A 81 19.85 -0.67 -1.64
CA GLU A 81 19.39 0.70 -1.77
C GLU A 81 17.99 0.79 -2.40
N GLN A 82 17.61 -0.13 -3.27
CA GLN A 82 16.23 -0.25 -3.75
C GLN A 82 15.27 -0.57 -2.60
N LEU A 83 15.61 -1.51 -1.70
CA LEU A 83 14.79 -1.81 -0.52
C LEU A 83 14.68 -0.61 0.43
N ARG A 84 15.75 0.15 0.61
CA ARG A 84 15.71 1.45 1.33
C ARG A 84 14.74 2.42 0.65
N GLY A 85 14.80 2.49 -0.68
CA GLY A 85 13.93 3.29 -1.51
C GLY A 85 12.45 2.89 -1.38
N VAL A 86 12.16 1.58 -1.32
CA VAL A 86 10.78 1.08 -1.09
C VAL A 86 10.20 1.66 0.19
N VAL A 87 10.94 1.60 1.30
CA VAL A 87 10.46 2.14 2.59
C VAL A 87 10.17 3.63 2.48
N ARG A 88 11.07 4.42 1.86
CA ARG A 88 10.89 5.85 1.66
C ARG A 88 9.68 6.18 0.77
N VAL A 89 9.54 5.48 -0.34
CA VAL A 89 8.42 5.69 -1.28
C VAL A 89 7.09 5.35 -0.61
N VAL A 90 6.98 4.22 0.09
CA VAL A 90 5.73 3.83 0.76
C VAL A 90 5.33 4.86 1.82
N LEU A 91 6.27 5.31 2.65
CA LEU A 91 5.95 6.32 3.68
C LEU A 91 5.60 7.68 3.07
N ALA A 92 6.26 8.09 2.00
CA ALA A 92 5.91 9.32 1.27
C ALA A 92 4.49 9.24 0.65
N VAL A 93 4.10 8.07 0.14
CA VAL A 93 2.73 7.83 -0.36
C VAL A 93 1.73 7.83 0.79
N VAL A 94 2.03 7.22 1.92
CA VAL A 94 1.17 7.29 3.12
C VAL A 94 0.99 8.73 3.57
N GLU A 95 2.02 9.57 3.57
CA GLU A 95 1.91 10.98 3.92
C GLU A 95 1.05 11.76 2.95
N SER A 96 1.26 11.59 1.64
CA SER A 96 0.55 12.34 0.59
C SER A 96 -0.88 11.87 0.35
N HIS A 97 -1.22 10.60 0.68
CA HIS A 97 -2.51 9.95 0.42
C HIS A 97 -3.10 9.30 1.68
N GLN A 98 -2.89 9.90 2.86
CA GLN A 98 -3.26 9.26 4.13
C GLN A 98 -4.74 8.84 4.20
N ALA A 99 -5.64 9.69 3.72
CA ALA A 99 -7.08 9.40 3.71
C ALA A 99 -7.41 8.24 2.76
N GLU A 100 -6.87 8.25 1.54
CA GLU A 100 -7.08 7.22 0.52
C GLU A 100 -6.53 5.86 0.97
N VAL A 101 -5.31 5.85 1.51
CA VAL A 101 -4.68 4.64 2.07
C VAL A 101 -5.49 4.07 3.23
N THR A 102 -5.95 4.93 4.14
CA THR A 102 -6.78 4.53 5.28
C THR A 102 -8.10 3.92 4.79
N VAL A 103 -8.79 4.59 3.87
CA VAL A 103 -10.04 4.09 3.28
C VAL A 103 -9.83 2.77 2.57
N PHE A 104 -8.78 2.65 1.77
CA PHE A 104 -8.48 1.41 1.05
C PHE A 104 -8.20 0.23 1.99
N LEU A 105 -7.35 0.42 3.00
CA LEU A 105 -6.98 -0.67 3.91
C LEU A 105 -8.15 -1.12 4.80
N ARG A 106 -9.10 -0.22 5.09
CA ARG A 106 -10.31 -0.54 5.87
C ARG A 106 -11.45 -1.07 5.02
N GLU A 107 -11.68 -0.46 3.85
CA GLU A 107 -12.91 -0.63 3.07
C GLU A 107 -12.69 -1.30 1.71
N GLY A 108 -11.43 -1.65 1.36
CA GLY A 108 -11.10 -2.24 0.06
C GLY A 108 -11.86 -3.55 -0.23
N HIS A 109 -12.29 -4.28 0.81
CA HIS A 109 -13.16 -5.45 0.68
C HIS A 109 -14.56 -5.12 0.11
N SER A 110 -15.01 -3.86 0.25
CA SER A 110 -16.29 -3.36 -0.27
C SER A 110 -16.24 -2.99 -1.77
N LEU A 111 -15.08 -3.08 -2.41
CA LEU A 111 -14.96 -2.86 -3.86
C LEU A 111 -15.71 -3.94 -4.65
N PRO A 112 -16.43 -3.57 -5.74
CA PRO A 112 -16.96 -4.52 -6.70
C PRO A 112 -15.86 -5.39 -7.30
N GLU A 113 -16.22 -6.59 -7.79
CA GLU A 113 -15.23 -7.59 -8.21
C GLU A 113 -14.24 -7.10 -9.27
N GLY A 114 -14.69 -6.48 -10.35
CA GLY A 114 -13.80 -5.98 -11.41
C GLY A 114 -12.79 -4.93 -10.91
N PRO A 115 -13.24 -3.83 -10.27
CA PRO A 115 -12.37 -2.88 -9.60
C PRO A 115 -11.43 -3.49 -8.57
N ARG A 116 -11.88 -4.42 -7.76
CA ARG A 116 -11.05 -5.13 -6.78
C ARG A 116 -9.94 -5.92 -7.45
N GLN A 117 -10.24 -6.63 -8.54
CA GLN A 117 -9.22 -7.37 -9.32
C GLN A 117 -8.17 -6.45 -9.93
N GLN A 118 -8.54 -5.25 -10.37
CA GLN A 118 -7.59 -4.28 -10.89
C GLN A 118 -6.61 -3.82 -9.79
N ILE A 119 -7.13 -3.42 -8.62
CA ILE A 119 -6.28 -3.03 -7.49
C ILE A 119 -5.40 -4.19 -7.02
N GLN A 120 -5.92 -5.43 -7.03
CA GLN A 120 -5.11 -6.60 -6.68
C GLN A 120 -3.93 -6.78 -7.64
N LYS A 121 -4.13 -6.59 -8.95
CA LYS A 121 -3.02 -6.66 -9.92
C LYS A 121 -1.94 -5.60 -9.66
N GLU A 122 -2.34 -4.39 -9.28
CA GLU A 122 -1.38 -3.33 -8.92
C GLU A 122 -0.57 -3.70 -7.68
N ARG A 123 -1.22 -4.29 -6.67
CA ARG A 123 -0.54 -4.83 -5.48
C ARG A 123 0.41 -5.96 -5.82
N ASP A 124 -0.04 -6.92 -6.63
CA ASP A 124 0.79 -8.05 -7.07
C ASP A 124 2.05 -7.57 -7.82
N GLN A 125 1.95 -6.47 -8.56
CA GLN A 125 3.12 -5.85 -9.22
C GLN A 125 4.11 -5.27 -8.21
N VAL A 126 3.62 -4.56 -7.18
CA VAL A 126 4.47 -4.06 -6.09
C VAL A 126 5.14 -5.23 -5.36
N ASP A 127 4.37 -6.25 -5.01
CA ASP A 127 4.86 -7.45 -4.35
C ASP A 127 5.98 -8.13 -5.16
N ALA A 128 5.75 -8.33 -6.46
CA ALA A 128 6.74 -8.93 -7.36
C ALA A 128 8.02 -8.08 -7.53
N MET A 129 7.90 -6.74 -7.48
CA MET A 129 9.06 -5.85 -7.50
C MET A 129 9.91 -6.02 -6.25
N VAL A 130 9.30 -6.04 -5.06
CA VAL A 130 10.01 -6.22 -3.79
C VAL A 130 10.62 -7.63 -3.69
N ASP A 131 9.88 -8.67 -4.10
CA ASP A 131 10.39 -10.06 -4.14
C ASP A 131 11.65 -10.16 -5.03
N ARG A 132 11.65 -9.47 -6.18
CA ARG A 132 12.82 -9.42 -7.07
C ARG A 132 14.01 -8.74 -6.41
N MET A 133 13.81 -7.58 -5.78
CA MET A 133 14.89 -6.86 -5.07
C MET A 133 15.54 -7.73 -3.98
N ILE A 134 14.72 -8.45 -3.20
CA ILE A 134 15.21 -9.35 -2.16
C ILE A 134 16.01 -10.50 -2.79
N SER A 135 15.45 -11.15 -3.83
CA SER A 135 16.09 -12.27 -4.52
C SER A 135 17.43 -11.87 -5.17
N GLU A 136 17.47 -10.70 -5.82
CA GLU A 136 18.69 -10.16 -6.42
C GLU A 136 19.72 -9.80 -5.33
N GLY A 137 19.29 -9.20 -4.21
CA GLY A 137 20.15 -8.89 -3.09
C GLY A 137 20.80 -10.14 -2.46
N ILE A 138 20.04 -11.25 -2.37
CA ILE A 138 20.58 -12.54 -1.94
C ILE A 138 21.58 -13.07 -2.97
N ALA A 139 21.24 -13.02 -4.25
CA ALA A 139 22.10 -13.55 -5.32
C ALA A 139 23.44 -12.85 -5.45
N VAL A 140 23.49 -11.53 -5.23
CA VAL A 140 24.72 -10.73 -5.26
C VAL A 140 25.45 -10.68 -3.90
N GLY A 141 24.90 -11.30 -2.86
CA GLY A 141 25.49 -11.38 -1.52
C GLY A 141 25.36 -10.12 -0.65
N GLU A 142 24.54 -9.15 -1.06
CA GLU A 142 24.21 -7.98 -0.23
C GLU A 142 23.29 -8.35 0.93
N LEU A 143 22.40 -9.32 0.71
CA LEU A 143 21.47 -9.84 1.71
C LEU A 143 21.84 -11.26 2.13
N ARG A 144 21.41 -11.65 3.33
CA ARG A 144 21.63 -12.98 3.90
C ARG A 144 20.99 -14.08 3.01
N PRO A 145 21.68 -15.20 2.81
CA PRO A 145 21.18 -16.28 1.93
C PRO A 145 20.04 -17.12 2.54
N ASP A 146 19.78 -16.98 3.84
CA ASP A 146 18.76 -17.73 4.59
C ASP A 146 17.42 -16.97 4.71
N LEU A 147 17.27 -15.87 4.00
CA LEU A 147 16.01 -15.09 4.02
C LEU A 147 14.91 -15.81 3.21
N ASP A 148 13.74 -15.95 3.81
CA ASP A 148 12.52 -16.23 3.07
C ASP A 148 12.04 -14.94 2.38
N VAL A 149 12.02 -14.95 1.05
CA VAL A 149 11.70 -13.79 0.21
C VAL A 149 10.29 -13.26 0.54
N ARG A 150 9.31 -14.18 0.64
CA ARG A 150 7.91 -13.83 0.90
C ARG A 150 7.72 -13.22 2.29
N LEU A 151 8.27 -13.86 3.31
CA LEU A 151 8.17 -13.36 4.69
C LEU A 151 8.91 -12.04 4.85
N THR A 152 10.07 -11.89 4.22
CA THR A 152 10.83 -10.64 4.23
C THR A 152 10.03 -9.50 3.58
N ARG A 153 9.43 -9.72 2.41
CA ARG A 153 8.52 -8.77 1.78
C ARG A 153 7.35 -8.40 2.70
N MET A 154 6.69 -9.39 3.29
CA MET A 154 5.57 -9.16 4.21
C MET A 154 5.99 -8.33 5.42
N ALA A 155 7.18 -8.56 5.97
CA ALA A 155 7.71 -7.76 7.07
C ALA A 155 7.97 -6.31 6.66
N ILE A 156 8.64 -6.08 5.52
CA ILE A 156 8.92 -4.75 4.98
C ILE A 156 7.62 -3.97 4.73
N LEU A 157 6.74 -4.52 3.89
CA LEU A 157 5.51 -3.84 3.50
C LEU A 157 4.51 -3.73 4.66
N GLY A 158 4.44 -4.75 5.52
CA GLY A 158 3.57 -4.74 6.71
C GLY A 158 3.94 -3.63 7.69
N MET A 159 5.24 -3.47 7.97
CA MET A 159 5.72 -2.40 8.84
C MET A 159 5.43 -1.01 8.23
N CYS A 160 5.70 -0.83 6.94
CA CYS A 160 5.43 0.43 6.26
C CYS A 160 3.93 0.73 6.19
N ASN A 161 3.11 -0.25 5.80
CA ASN A 161 1.66 -0.06 5.68
C ASN A 161 1.01 0.29 7.02
N TRP A 162 1.49 -0.28 8.14
CA TRP A 162 0.91 0.02 9.46
C TRP A 162 1.03 1.49 9.87
N THR A 163 1.93 2.27 9.22
CA THR A 163 2.12 3.70 9.52
C THR A 163 0.85 4.53 9.30
N TYR A 164 -0.04 4.12 8.38
CA TYR A 164 -1.31 4.85 8.16
C TYR A 164 -2.16 4.99 9.43
N GLN A 165 -1.99 4.11 10.41
CA GLN A 165 -2.77 4.12 11.66
C GLN A 165 -2.33 5.19 12.64
N TRP A 166 -1.03 5.47 12.70
CA TRP A 166 -0.44 6.30 13.74
C TRP A 166 0.37 7.49 13.24
N PHE A 167 0.76 7.50 11.97
CA PHE A 167 1.50 8.62 11.39
C PHE A 167 0.63 9.87 11.39
N ARG A 168 1.23 11.00 11.78
CA ARG A 168 0.62 12.32 11.74
C ARG A 168 1.55 13.28 11.02
N PRO A 169 1.10 13.95 9.93
CA PRO A 169 1.92 14.92 9.19
C PRO A 169 2.41 16.09 10.03
N ASP A 170 1.63 16.47 11.06
CA ASP A 170 1.94 17.50 12.05
C ASP A 170 2.63 16.96 13.32
N GLY A 171 3.04 15.69 13.30
CA GLY A 171 3.69 15.02 14.43
C GLY A 171 5.15 15.40 14.62
N ALA A 172 5.76 14.85 15.68
CA ALA A 172 7.16 15.13 16.05
C ALA A 172 8.21 14.58 15.05
N ARG A 173 7.83 13.69 14.16
CA ARG A 173 8.70 13.04 13.17
C ARG A 173 8.09 13.14 11.78
N SER A 174 8.90 13.52 10.79
CA SER A 174 8.53 13.50 9.38
C SER A 174 8.48 12.05 8.84
N SER A 175 7.78 11.85 7.74
CA SER A 175 7.73 10.57 7.03
C SER A 175 9.14 10.10 6.63
N SER A 176 10.02 11.02 6.22
CA SER A 176 11.40 10.70 5.84
C SER A 176 12.26 10.25 7.03
N GLU A 177 12.13 10.87 8.21
CA GLU A 177 12.84 10.42 9.41
C GLU A 177 12.39 9.02 9.85
N ILE A 178 11.08 8.74 9.76
CA ILE A 178 10.52 7.42 10.06
C ILE A 178 11.01 6.41 9.03
N ALA A 179 11.01 6.77 7.74
CA ALA A 179 11.48 5.91 6.68
C ALA A 179 12.96 5.53 6.84
N ASP A 180 13.80 6.48 7.17
CA ASP A 180 15.22 6.23 7.41
C ASP A 180 15.44 5.34 8.63
N TYR A 181 14.68 5.54 9.70
CA TYR A 181 14.73 4.68 10.87
C TYR A 181 14.31 3.24 10.53
N PHE A 182 13.18 3.08 9.84
CA PHE A 182 12.68 1.77 9.43
C PHE A 182 13.63 1.06 8.46
N ALA A 183 14.13 1.77 7.45
CA ALA A 183 15.09 1.21 6.51
C ALA A 183 16.37 0.73 7.22
N ASN A 184 16.91 1.51 8.15
CA ASN A 184 18.08 1.11 8.91
C ASN A 184 17.79 -0.12 9.79
N LEU A 185 16.66 -0.15 10.50
CA LEU A 185 16.26 -1.28 11.32
C LEU A 185 16.14 -2.58 10.50
N LEU A 186 15.46 -2.50 9.35
CA LEU A 186 15.28 -3.63 8.44
C LEU A 186 16.63 -4.09 7.86
N LEU A 187 17.38 -3.17 7.28
CA LEU A 187 18.63 -3.52 6.59
C LEU A 187 19.69 -4.06 7.54
N CYS A 188 19.75 -3.62 8.79
CA CYS A 188 20.60 -4.23 9.81
C CYS A 188 20.27 -5.71 10.01
N GLY A 189 18.98 -6.10 9.97
CA GLY A 189 18.57 -7.50 10.10
C GLY A 189 18.67 -8.32 8.80
N LEU A 190 18.68 -7.68 7.64
CA LEU A 190 18.71 -8.33 6.33
C LEU A 190 20.10 -8.46 5.71
N SER A 191 21.05 -7.58 6.12
CA SER A 191 22.41 -7.56 5.57
C SER A 191 23.17 -8.84 5.85
N ASN A 192 24.06 -9.21 4.91
CA ASN A 192 24.93 -10.36 5.04
C ASN A 192 26.15 -10.06 5.95
N VAL A 193 25.88 -9.72 7.20
CA VAL A 193 26.90 -9.60 8.26
C VAL A 193 26.64 -10.67 9.31
N ASP A 194 27.65 -11.13 10.04
CA ASP A 194 27.54 -12.20 11.04
C ASP A 194 26.47 -11.88 12.11
N HIS A 195 25.26 -12.35 11.88
CA HIS A 195 24.21 -12.38 12.88
C HIS A 195 23.93 -13.83 13.33
N PRO A 196 23.59 -14.08 14.60
CA PRO A 196 23.18 -15.40 15.04
C PRO A 196 21.95 -15.87 14.24
N ARG A 197 22.07 -16.99 13.56
CA ARG A 197 20.98 -17.58 12.75
C ARG A 197 19.84 -18.02 13.65
N VAL A 198 18.65 -17.46 13.43
CA VAL A 198 17.41 -18.01 13.97
C VAL A 198 16.95 -19.07 12.98
N ALA A 199 17.11 -20.36 13.34
CA ALA A 199 16.55 -21.45 12.55
C ALA A 199 15.02 -21.41 12.67
N ILE A 200 14.34 -21.06 11.57
CA ILE A 200 12.89 -21.27 11.46
C ILE A 200 12.73 -22.70 10.95
N GLU A 201 12.22 -23.59 11.80
CA GLU A 201 11.87 -24.93 11.37
C GLU A 201 10.76 -24.83 10.30
N PRO A 202 10.89 -25.58 9.19
CA PRO A 202 9.84 -25.59 8.17
C PRO A 202 8.54 -26.14 8.79
N GLU A 203 7.43 -25.47 8.48
CA GLU A 203 6.09 -25.93 8.86
C GLU A 203 5.91 -27.40 8.42
N PRO A 204 5.43 -28.30 9.29
CA PRO A 204 5.20 -29.69 8.92
C PRO A 204 4.18 -29.72 7.75
N ALA A 205 4.52 -30.42 6.70
CA ALA A 205 3.64 -30.63 5.55
C ALA A 205 2.30 -31.18 6.05
N GLU A 206 1.21 -30.51 5.71
CA GLU A 206 -0.14 -31.01 5.99
C GLU A 206 -0.28 -32.42 5.41
N THR A 207 -0.32 -33.41 6.29
CA THR A 207 -0.64 -34.77 5.90
C THR A 207 -2.09 -34.81 5.46
N GLU A 208 -2.30 -35.02 4.15
CA GLU A 208 -3.62 -35.37 3.61
C GLU A 208 -4.14 -36.59 4.38
N GLU A 209 -5.08 -36.38 5.29
CA GLU A 209 -5.87 -37.45 5.89
C GLU A 209 -6.71 -38.08 4.77
N THR A 210 -6.21 -39.17 4.25
CA THR A 210 -6.97 -40.09 3.40
C THR A 210 -8.09 -40.68 4.28
N SER A 211 -9.31 -40.19 4.12
CA SER A 211 -10.50 -40.82 4.71
C SER A 211 -10.60 -42.26 4.18
N PRO A 212 -10.66 -43.27 5.06
CA PRO A 212 -10.99 -44.61 4.61
C PRO A 212 -12.49 -44.68 4.30
N GLY A 213 -12.82 -45.01 3.05
CA GLY A 213 -14.19 -45.27 2.63
C GLY A 213 -14.81 -46.42 3.43
N MET A 214 -16.08 -46.24 3.76
CA MET A 214 -17.06 -47.25 4.05
C MET A 214 -18.34 -46.97 3.27
#